data_d5693684e0a567fed556dba9d501b8a6
#
_entry.id   d5693684e0a567fed556dba9d501b8a6
#
_cell.length_a   1.000
_cell.length_b   1.000
_cell.length_c   1.000
_cell.angle_alpha   90.00
_cell.angle_beta   90.00
_cell.angle_gamma   90.00
#
_symmetry.space_group_name_H-M   'P 1'
#
loop_
_entity.id
_entity.type
_entity.pdbx_description
1 polymer ?
#
loop_
_entity_poly.entity_id
_entity_poly.type
_entity_poly.pdbx_seq_one_letter_code
_entity_poly.pdbx_strand_id
1 'polypeptide(L)'
;MSEVARFIAEVQENIEGLRTDAAVRQAAINWVNAIAPHKYTYNFTWLGRPIIQFPQDLAALQEIIWGTKPDLIIETGIAHGGSLIFHASMLQLLGNDGRVLGVDIDIRDHNRAEIEGHPMFERIEMIQGSSIDDSIADQVRAVADGAERIMVVLDSNHTHAHVLRELELYAPLVTKDCYLVVCDTLIEQMPAGSFPDRPWDKGNNPATAVEAFMSTSDRFEVDTAIDAKLQISVAPGGYLKCMAD
;
A
#
# COMPACT_ATOMS: atom_id res chain seq x y z
N MET A 1 -4.28 -36.66 -1.42
CA MET A 1 -4.34 -35.18 -1.40
C MET A 1 -5.77 -34.78 -1.73
N SER A 2 -6.38 -33.88 -0.94
CA SER A 2 -7.75 -33.40 -1.25
C SER A 2 -7.77 -32.57 -2.55
N GLU A 3 -8.92 -32.36 -3.14
CA GLU A 3 -9.08 -31.52 -4.34
C GLU A 3 -8.62 -30.08 -4.06
N VAL A 4 -8.99 -29.53 -2.90
CA VAL A 4 -8.55 -28.20 -2.44
C VAL A 4 -7.02 -28.12 -2.34
N ALA A 5 -6.36 -29.14 -1.78
CA ALA A 5 -4.91 -29.12 -1.66
C ALA A 5 -4.21 -29.23 -3.03
N ARG A 6 -4.81 -29.91 -4.01
CA ARG A 6 -4.32 -29.94 -5.39
C ARG A 6 -4.44 -28.58 -6.05
N PHE A 7 -5.58 -27.93 -5.90
CA PHE A 7 -5.81 -26.58 -6.43
C PHE A 7 -4.81 -25.57 -5.85
N ILE A 8 -4.58 -25.59 -4.52
CA ILE A 8 -3.59 -24.70 -3.89
C ILE A 8 -2.18 -24.94 -4.45
N ALA A 9 -1.79 -26.20 -4.64
CA ALA A 9 -0.48 -26.51 -5.22
C ALA A 9 -0.37 -26.00 -6.67
N GLU A 10 -1.40 -26.18 -7.49
CA GLU A 10 -1.47 -25.65 -8.85
C GLU A 10 -1.36 -24.12 -8.88
N VAL A 11 -2.04 -23.41 -7.97
CA VAL A 11 -1.92 -21.95 -7.85
C VAL A 11 -0.48 -21.53 -7.55
N GLN A 12 0.21 -22.24 -6.65
CA GLN A 12 1.60 -21.94 -6.34
C GLN A 12 2.54 -22.20 -7.53
N GLU A 13 2.32 -23.29 -8.28
CA GLU A 13 3.07 -23.59 -9.51
C GLU A 13 2.84 -22.50 -10.58
N ASN A 14 1.60 -22.01 -10.73
CA ASN A 14 1.27 -20.93 -11.66
C ASN A 14 1.98 -19.63 -11.28
N ILE A 15 1.98 -19.25 -9.99
CA ILE A 15 2.67 -18.04 -9.50
C ILE A 15 4.18 -18.16 -9.72
N GLU A 16 4.78 -19.33 -9.46
CA GLU A 16 6.19 -19.57 -9.71
C GLU A 16 6.52 -19.51 -11.20
N GLY A 17 5.64 -20.03 -12.05
CA GLY A 17 5.76 -19.90 -13.51
C GLY A 17 5.77 -18.44 -13.95
N LEU A 18 4.85 -17.64 -13.44
CA LEU A 18 4.80 -16.17 -13.69
C LEU A 18 6.06 -15.46 -13.17
N ARG A 19 6.58 -15.86 -12.01
CA ARG A 19 7.79 -15.27 -11.40
C ARG A 19 9.02 -15.46 -12.27
N THR A 20 9.14 -16.57 -12.94
CA THR A 20 10.32 -16.93 -13.76
C THR A 20 10.20 -16.51 -15.22
N ASP A 21 9.00 -16.16 -15.71
CA ASP A 21 8.76 -15.77 -17.10
C ASP A 21 9.13 -14.30 -17.37
N ALA A 22 10.33 -14.09 -17.88
CA ALA A 22 10.82 -12.74 -18.23
C ALA A 22 9.99 -12.08 -19.34
N ALA A 23 9.37 -12.86 -20.24
CA ALA A 23 8.56 -12.29 -21.32
C ALA A 23 7.23 -11.73 -20.78
N VAL A 24 6.61 -12.41 -19.83
CA VAL A 24 5.40 -11.91 -19.14
C VAL A 24 5.72 -10.62 -18.38
N ARG A 25 6.80 -10.59 -17.61
CA ARG A 25 7.23 -9.38 -16.88
C ARG A 25 7.50 -8.21 -17.84
N GLN A 26 8.17 -8.44 -18.96
CA GLN A 26 8.42 -7.39 -19.94
C GLN A 26 7.11 -6.89 -20.57
N ALA A 27 6.18 -7.79 -20.86
CA ALA A 27 4.85 -7.43 -21.38
C ALA A 27 4.07 -6.58 -20.37
N ALA A 28 4.13 -6.89 -19.07
CA ALA A 28 3.51 -6.11 -18.00
C ALA A 28 4.07 -4.68 -17.93
N ILE A 29 5.40 -4.52 -17.93
CA ILE A 29 6.05 -3.19 -17.94
C ILE A 29 5.66 -2.40 -19.22
N ASN A 30 5.64 -3.03 -20.37
CA ASN A 30 5.24 -2.40 -21.61
C ASN A 30 3.78 -1.93 -21.56
N TRP A 31 2.90 -2.74 -20.98
CA TRP A 31 1.49 -2.37 -20.80
C TRP A 31 1.35 -1.18 -19.84
N VAL A 32 2.01 -1.17 -18.69
CA VAL A 32 2.02 -0.06 -17.74
C VAL A 32 2.45 1.24 -18.43
N ASN A 33 3.56 1.21 -19.17
CA ASN A 33 4.05 2.38 -19.91
C ASN A 33 3.05 2.87 -20.97
N ALA A 34 2.35 1.95 -21.64
CA ALA A 34 1.35 2.31 -22.65
C ALA A 34 0.10 2.98 -22.06
N ILE A 35 -0.30 2.61 -20.84
CA ILE A 35 -1.50 3.16 -20.19
C ILE A 35 -1.22 4.39 -19.33
N ALA A 36 0.04 4.66 -18.97
CA ALA A 36 0.43 5.78 -18.11
C ALA A 36 -0.07 7.16 -18.61
N PRO A 37 0.01 7.51 -19.92
CA PRO A 37 -0.54 8.76 -20.43
C PRO A 37 -2.05 8.92 -20.22
N HIS A 38 -2.78 7.81 -20.05
CA HIS A 38 -4.23 7.79 -19.81
C HIS A 38 -4.58 7.79 -18.31
N LYS A 39 -3.60 7.90 -17.41
CA LYS A 39 -3.79 7.90 -15.96
C LYS A 39 -4.70 6.76 -15.51
N TYR A 40 -4.41 5.55 -15.97
CA TYR A 40 -5.29 4.39 -15.83
C TYR A 40 -5.74 4.15 -14.38
N THR A 41 -4.85 4.26 -13.39
CA THR A 41 -5.14 4.07 -11.96
C THR A 41 -6.15 5.08 -11.40
N TYR A 42 -6.32 6.23 -12.05
CA TYR A 42 -7.26 7.30 -11.63
C TYR A 42 -8.71 7.03 -12.06
N ASN A 43 -8.98 5.97 -12.82
CA ASN A 43 -10.29 5.73 -13.43
C ASN A 43 -11.22 4.87 -12.56
N PHE A 44 -10.78 4.49 -11.36
CA PHE A 44 -11.51 3.57 -10.51
C PHE A 44 -12.16 4.28 -9.32
N THR A 45 -13.22 3.64 -8.81
CA THR A 45 -13.88 4.05 -7.58
C THR A 45 -14.09 2.83 -6.68
N TRP A 46 -14.05 3.05 -5.36
CA TRP A 46 -14.46 2.05 -4.38
C TRP A 46 -15.65 2.60 -3.57
N LEU A 47 -16.77 1.91 -3.61
CA LEU A 47 -18.02 2.32 -2.95
C LEU A 47 -18.37 3.79 -3.18
N GLY A 48 -18.15 4.28 -4.41
CA GLY A 48 -18.46 5.65 -4.84
C GLY A 48 -17.33 6.67 -4.63
N ARG A 49 -16.24 6.34 -3.91
CA ARG A 49 -15.08 7.26 -3.78
C ARG A 49 -13.99 6.93 -4.79
N PRO A 50 -13.37 7.94 -5.44
CA PRO A 50 -12.23 7.71 -6.32
C PRO A 50 -11.09 7.04 -5.56
N ILE A 51 -10.52 5.99 -6.14
CA ILE A 51 -9.37 5.26 -5.61
C ILE A 51 -8.29 5.19 -6.68
N ILE A 52 -7.06 5.62 -6.33
CA ILE A 52 -5.95 5.71 -7.29
C ILE A 52 -5.08 4.46 -7.11
N GLN A 53 -5.55 3.34 -7.68
CA GLN A 53 -4.87 2.05 -7.55
C GLN A 53 -5.11 1.19 -8.81
N PHE A 54 -4.22 0.22 -9.05
CA PHE A 54 -4.56 -0.85 -9.97
C PHE A 54 -5.55 -1.82 -9.30
N PRO A 55 -6.54 -2.35 -10.03
CA PRO A 55 -7.48 -3.35 -9.49
C PRO A 55 -6.78 -4.60 -8.90
N GLN A 56 -5.60 -4.96 -9.42
CA GLN A 56 -4.80 -6.06 -8.93
C GLN A 56 -4.28 -5.80 -7.50
N ASP A 57 -3.85 -4.57 -7.20
CA ASP A 57 -3.40 -4.19 -5.86
C ASP A 57 -4.55 -4.26 -4.85
N LEU A 58 -5.77 -3.87 -5.25
CA LEU A 58 -6.95 -4.02 -4.38
C LEU A 58 -7.23 -5.49 -4.03
N ALA A 59 -7.05 -6.41 -5.00
CA ALA A 59 -7.17 -7.84 -4.74
C ALA A 59 -6.08 -8.34 -3.78
N ALA A 60 -4.84 -7.90 -3.94
CA ALA A 60 -3.75 -8.26 -3.03
C ALA A 60 -3.97 -7.70 -1.62
N LEU A 61 -4.34 -6.43 -1.51
CA LEU A 61 -4.64 -5.80 -0.22
C LEU A 61 -5.80 -6.50 0.50
N GLN A 62 -6.85 -6.89 -0.24
CA GLN A 62 -7.95 -7.68 0.32
C GLN A 62 -7.45 -9.00 0.89
N GLU A 63 -6.60 -9.75 0.15
CA GLU A 63 -6.06 -11.03 0.63
C GLU A 63 -5.14 -10.83 1.86
N ILE A 64 -4.32 -9.79 1.86
CA ILE A 64 -3.48 -9.43 2.99
C ILE A 64 -4.34 -9.13 4.22
N ILE A 65 -5.33 -8.25 4.10
CA ILE A 65 -6.22 -7.86 5.20
C ILE A 65 -7.00 -9.07 5.71
N TRP A 66 -7.51 -9.93 4.81
CA TRP A 66 -8.21 -11.14 5.19
C TRP A 66 -7.30 -12.14 5.93
N GLY A 67 -6.06 -12.29 5.49
CA GLY A 67 -5.09 -13.21 6.08
C GLY A 67 -4.53 -12.72 7.42
N THR A 68 -4.23 -11.42 7.52
CA THR A 68 -3.59 -10.81 8.69
C THR A 68 -4.59 -10.33 9.74
N LYS A 69 -5.83 -9.99 9.35
CA LYS A 69 -6.91 -9.50 10.22
C LYS A 69 -6.47 -8.34 11.11
N PRO A 70 -5.98 -7.24 10.54
CA PRO A 70 -5.53 -6.10 11.33
C PRO A 70 -6.71 -5.51 12.12
N ASP A 71 -6.41 -4.95 13.29
CA ASP A 71 -7.33 -4.12 14.07
C ASP A 71 -7.06 -2.62 13.89
N LEU A 72 -5.89 -2.29 13.32
CA LEU A 72 -5.58 -0.94 12.88
C LEU A 72 -4.85 -0.97 11.52
N ILE A 73 -5.36 -0.19 10.57
CA ILE A 73 -4.65 0.10 9.31
C ILE A 73 -4.31 1.59 9.31
N ILE A 74 -3.02 1.91 9.19
CA ILE A 74 -2.51 3.28 9.11
C ILE A 74 -2.14 3.55 7.65
N GLU A 75 -2.62 4.65 7.08
CA GLU A 75 -2.29 5.07 5.72
C GLU A 75 -1.79 6.50 5.70
N THR A 76 -0.66 6.74 5.06
CA THR A 76 -0.19 8.09 4.74
C THR A 76 -0.55 8.41 3.29
N GLY A 77 -1.18 9.59 3.06
CA GLY A 77 -1.77 9.97 1.78
C GLY A 77 -3.24 9.58 1.69
N ILE A 78 -4.14 10.57 1.81
CA ILE A 78 -5.60 10.34 1.76
C ILE A 78 -6.17 10.62 0.37
N ALA A 79 -5.63 11.61 -0.33
CA ALA A 79 -6.12 12.08 -1.63
C ALA A 79 -7.65 12.24 -1.65
N HIS A 80 -8.37 11.37 -2.38
CA HIS A 80 -9.83 11.38 -2.47
C HIS A 80 -10.53 10.48 -1.43
N GLY A 81 -9.78 9.75 -0.62
CA GLY A 81 -10.28 8.89 0.45
C GLY A 81 -10.78 7.50 0.00
N GLY A 82 -10.60 7.14 -1.28
CA GLY A 82 -11.08 5.84 -1.77
C GLY A 82 -10.39 4.66 -1.10
N SER A 83 -9.10 4.75 -0.81
CA SER A 83 -8.33 3.74 -0.10
C SER A 83 -8.77 3.59 1.36
N LEU A 84 -9.02 4.70 2.07
CA LEU A 84 -9.57 4.64 3.43
C LEU A 84 -10.92 3.91 3.45
N ILE A 85 -11.80 4.22 2.50
CA ILE A 85 -13.10 3.54 2.36
C ILE A 85 -12.92 2.06 2.03
N PHE A 86 -11.94 1.72 1.18
CA PHE A 86 -11.59 0.34 0.86
C PHE A 86 -11.17 -0.41 2.14
N HIS A 87 -10.19 0.09 2.87
CA HIS A 87 -9.70 -0.53 4.10
C HIS A 87 -10.81 -0.67 5.15
N ALA A 88 -11.60 0.37 5.38
CA ALA A 88 -12.72 0.34 6.32
C ALA A 88 -13.77 -0.71 5.92
N SER A 89 -14.07 -0.86 4.60
CA SER A 89 -15.00 -1.86 4.10
C SER A 89 -14.46 -3.29 4.30
N MET A 90 -13.14 -3.50 4.15
CA MET A 90 -12.52 -4.80 4.42
C MET A 90 -12.59 -5.15 5.91
N LEU A 91 -12.30 -4.21 6.81
CA LEU A 91 -12.46 -4.40 8.25
C LEU A 91 -13.92 -4.69 8.64
N GLN A 92 -14.87 -4.02 8.00
CA GLN A 92 -16.30 -4.32 8.18
C GLN A 92 -16.65 -5.76 7.79
N LEU A 93 -16.11 -6.25 6.67
CA LEU A 93 -16.34 -7.63 6.19
C LEU A 93 -15.64 -8.67 7.08
N LEU A 94 -14.52 -8.33 7.74
CA LEU A 94 -13.88 -9.18 8.74
C LEU A 94 -14.74 -9.36 10.00
N GLY A 95 -15.66 -8.42 10.26
CA GLY A 95 -16.53 -8.46 11.44
C GLY A 95 -15.81 -8.16 12.75
N ASN A 96 -14.65 -7.52 12.70
CA ASN A 96 -13.93 -7.03 13.87
C ASN A 96 -14.22 -5.53 14.11
N ASP A 97 -13.77 -4.97 15.25
CA ASP A 97 -13.89 -3.55 15.58
C ASP A 97 -12.72 -2.70 15.05
N GLY A 98 -12.00 -3.22 14.07
CA GLY A 98 -10.85 -2.58 13.47
C GLY A 98 -11.18 -1.22 12.85
N ARG A 99 -10.19 -0.34 12.81
CA ARG A 99 -10.29 1.03 12.32
C ARG A 99 -9.16 1.38 11.36
N VAL A 100 -9.36 2.47 10.63
CA VAL A 100 -8.40 3.02 9.67
C VAL A 100 -8.00 4.41 10.14
N LEU A 101 -6.71 4.69 10.16
CA LEU A 101 -6.16 6.02 10.41
C LEU A 101 -5.51 6.54 9.13
N GLY A 102 -6.05 7.62 8.58
CA GLY A 102 -5.45 8.34 7.45
C GLY A 102 -4.66 9.56 7.90
N VAL A 103 -3.48 9.79 7.34
CA VAL A 103 -2.65 10.97 7.57
C VAL A 103 -2.40 11.66 6.23
N ASP A 104 -2.70 12.96 6.12
CA ASP A 104 -2.43 13.74 4.92
C ASP A 104 -2.04 15.18 5.30
N ILE A 105 -1.12 15.76 4.55
CA ILE A 105 -0.68 17.14 4.76
C ILE A 105 -1.80 18.15 4.46
N ASP A 106 -2.71 17.81 3.52
CA ASP A 106 -3.80 18.68 3.05
C ASP A 106 -5.08 17.88 2.80
N ILE A 107 -5.88 17.69 3.84
CA ILE A 107 -7.20 17.07 3.73
C ILE A 107 -8.19 18.13 3.24
N ARG A 108 -8.32 18.27 1.92
CA ARG A 108 -9.20 19.27 1.29
C ARG A 108 -10.63 19.15 1.79
N ASP A 109 -11.27 20.29 2.09
CA ASP A 109 -12.60 20.34 2.69
C ASP A 109 -13.65 19.50 1.96
N HIS A 110 -13.66 19.53 0.62
CA HIS A 110 -14.61 18.74 -0.18
C HIS A 110 -14.36 17.22 -0.05
N ASN A 111 -13.11 16.78 0.04
CA ASN A 111 -12.78 15.35 0.23
C ASN A 111 -13.12 14.93 1.67
N ARG A 112 -12.80 15.79 2.66
CA ARG A 112 -13.15 15.56 4.06
C ARG A 112 -14.66 15.36 4.21
N ALA A 113 -15.47 16.28 3.68
CA ALA A 113 -16.93 16.20 3.77
C ALA A 113 -17.50 14.91 3.14
N GLU A 114 -16.94 14.48 2.01
CA GLU A 114 -17.36 13.25 1.33
C GLU A 114 -16.95 11.99 2.10
N ILE A 115 -15.78 11.98 2.75
CA ILE A 115 -15.33 10.86 3.58
C ILE A 115 -16.18 10.81 4.85
N GLU A 116 -16.38 11.95 5.54
CA GLU A 116 -17.18 12.05 6.76
C GLU A 116 -18.65 11.69 6.53
N GLY A 117 -19.20 11.98 5.35
CA GLY A 117 -20.56 11.60 4.97
C GLY A 117 -20.70 10.12 4.54
N HIS A 118 -19.62 9.38 4.40
CA HIS A 118 -19.65 8.00 3.89
C HIS A 118 -20.05 7.00 4.99
N PRO A 119 -20.86 5.94 4.69
CA PRO A 119 -21.27 4.93 5.68
C PRO A 119 -20.10 4.21 6.40
N MET A 120 -18.92 4.15 5.78
CA MET A 120 -17.72 3.53 6.38
C MET A 120 -16.97 4.48 7.33
N PHE A 121 -17.38 5.74 7.47
CA PHE A 121 -16.66 6.73 8.27
C PHE A 121 -16.57 6.39 9.75
N GLU A 122 -17.51 5.65 10.30
CA GLU A 122 -17.47 5.19 11.69
C GLU A 122 -16.18 4.42 12.05
N ARG A 123 -15.47 3.90 11.03
CA ARG A 123 -14.20 3.19 11.18
C ARG A 123 -12.98 4.01 10.79
N ILE A 124 -13.17 5.29 10.41
CA ILE A 124 -12.10 6.11 9.84
C ILE A 124 -11.79 7.28 10.77
N GLU A 125 -10.52 7.46 11.08
CA GLU A 125 -9.97 8.62 11.74
C GLU A 125 -8.98 9.32 10.80
N MET A 126 -8.91 10.65 10.82
CA MET A 126 -8.04 11.42 9.94
C MET A 126 -7.24 12.45 10.73
N ILE A 127 -5.92 12.45 10.53
CA ILE A 127 -4.99 13.44 11.07
C ILE A 127 -4.46 14.29 9.91
N GLN A 128 -4.59 15.62 10.03
CA GLN A 128 -4.01 16.53 9.05
C GLN A 128 -2.66 17.04 9.51
N GLY A 129 -1.64 16.78 8.71
CA GLY A 129 -0.27 17.20 8.94
C GLY A 129 0.70 16.40 8.08
N SER A 130 1.96 16.83 8.06
CA SER A 130 3.00 16.12 7.33
C SER A 130 3.34 14.80 8.02
N SER A 131 3.25 13.69 7.29
CA SER A 131 3.55 12.33 7.80
C SER A 131 4.97 12.17 8.32
N ILE A 132 5.90 13.02 7.88
CA ILE A 132 7.31 13.00 8.32
C ILE A 132 7.61 13.90 9.53
N ASP A 133 6.61 14.65 10.02
CA ASP A 133 6.76 15.47 11.22
C ASP A 133 6.64 14.61 12.49
N ASP A 134 7.60 14.75 13.40
CA ASP A 134 7.64 13.99 14.65
C ASP A 134 6.34 14.16 15.48
N SER A 135 5.77 15.38 15.52
CA SER A 135 4.53 15.67 16.24
C SER A 135 3.30 14.96 15.64
N ILE A 136 3.29 14.72 14.35
CA ILE A 136 2.23 13.92 13.67
C ILE A 136 2.48 12.43 13.93
N ALA A 137 3.72 11.98 13.82
CA ALA A 137 4.08 10.61 14.14
C ALA A 137 3.75 10.26 15.62
N ASP A 138 3.92 11.20 16.56
CA ASP A 138 3.51 11.01 17.96
C ASP A 138 1.99 10.88 18.12
N GLN A 139 1.19 11.64 17.38
CA GLN A 139 -0.27 11.46 17.36
C GLN A 139 -0.65 10.09 16.80
N VAL A 140 0.00 9.65 15.71
CA VAL A 140 -0.24 8.32 15.13
C VAL A 140 0.12 7.22 16.14
N ARG A 141 1.25 7.33 16.85
CA ARG A 141 1.64 6.39 17.92
C ARG A 141 0.59 6.34 19.04
N ALA A 142 0.03 7.50 19.42
CA ALA A 142 -1.02 7.55 20.43
C ALA A 142 -2.31 6.84 19.98
N VAL A 143 -2.67 6.94 18.69
CA VAL A 143 -3.80 6.18 18.12
C VAL A 143 -3.47 4.69 18.03
N ALA A 144 -2.23 4.34 17.73
CA ALA A 144 -1.77 2.95 17.62
C ALA A 144 -1.65 2.25 18.97
N ASP A 145 -1.62 3.01 20.08
CA ASP A 145 -1.51 2.44 21.43
C ASP A 145 -2.71 1.52 21.73
N GLY A 146 -2.41 0.30 22.15
CA GLY A 146 -3.40 -0.74 22.44
C GLY A 146 -3.89 -1.54 21.23
N ALA A 147 -3.48 -1.22 20.01
CA ALA A 147 -3.74 -2.06 18.85
C ALA A 147 -2.78 -3.27 18.84
N GLU A 148 -3.31 -4.47 18.52
CA GLU A 148 -2.55 -5.72 18.57
C GLU A 148 -2.00 -6.11 17.19
N ARG A 149 -2.71 -5.74 16.11
CA ARG A 149 -2.38 -6.11 14.73
C ARG A 149 -2.44 -4.90 13.82
N ILE A 150 -1.27 -4.33 13.57
CA ILE A 150 -1.12 -3.07 12.83
C ILE A 150 -0.54 -3.33 11.45
N MET A 151 -1.24 -2.86 10.42
CA MET A 151 -0.77 -2.77 9.04
C MET A 151 -0.54 -1.30 8.69
N VAL A 152 0.49 -1.01 7.90
CA VAL A 152 0.79 0.35 7.44
C VAL A 152 0.85 0.39 5.92
N VAL A 153 0.32 1.46 5.32
CA VAL A 153 0.38 1.75 3.88
C VAL A 153 0.96 3.15 3.69
N LEU A 154 2.06 3.28 2.96
CA LEU A 154 2.73 4.54 2.65
C LEU A 154 2.42 4.94 1.22
N ASP A 155 1.63 5.99 1.04
CA ASP A 155 1.16 6.49 -0.27
C ASP A 155 1.04 8.03 -0.30
N SER A 156 1.97 8.75 0.35
CA SER A 156 1.88 10.21 0.49
C SER A 156 2.71 10.97 -0.55
N ASN A 157 4.00 11.05 -0.35
CA ASN A 157 4.98 11.69 -1.24
C ASN A 157 5.96 10.63 -1.74
N HIS A 158 6.32 10.71 -3.02
CA HIS A 158 7.07 9.63 -3.65
C HIS A 158 8.57 9.93 -3.83
N THR A 159 9.13 10.91 -3.10
CA THR A 159 10.59 11.13 -3.10
C THR A 159 11.29 10.16 -2.15
N HIS A 160 12.50 9.74 -2.50
CA HIS A 160 13.32 8.87 -1.66
C HIS A 160 13.41 9.34 -0.19
N ALA A 161 13.76 10.60 0.00
CA ALA A 161 13.99 11.13 1.35
C ALA A 161 12.71 11.14 2.21
N HIS A 162 11.56 11.44 1.60
CA HIS A 162 10.29 11.46 2.32
C HIS A 162 9.87 10.04 2.72
N VAL A 163 9.89 9.11 1.76
CA VAL A 163 9.48 7.72 2.02
C VAL A 163 10.44 7.03 3.00
N LEU A 164 11.75 7.31 2.91
CA LEU A 164 12.71 6.78 3.89
C LEU A 164 12.38 7.27 5.30
N ARG A 165 12.01 8.56 5.44
CA ARG A 165 11.62 9.10 6.74
C ARG A 165 10.31 8.48 7.24
N GLU A 166 9.32 8.25 6.37
CA GLU A 166 8.11 7.51 6.74
C GLU A 166 8.43 6.08 7.19
N LEU A 167 9.30 5.38 6.47
CA LEU A 167 9.75 4.04 6.86
C LEU A 167 10.36 4.03 8.27
N GLU A 168 11.21 5.00 8.60
CA GLU A 168 11.78 5.15 9.94
C GLU A 168 10.73 5.38 11.03
N LEU A 169 9.69 6.16 10.74
CA LEU A 169 8.67 6.56 11.71
C LEU A 169 7.58 5.50 11.90
N TYR A 170 7.16 4.83 10.82
CA TYR A 170 5.97 3.99 10.81
C TYR A 170 6.27 2.47 10.76
N ALA A 171 7.42 2.04 10.23
CA ALA A 171 7.78 0.63 10.26
C ALA A 171 7.82 0.03 11.69
N PRO A 172 8.26 0.76 12.73
CA PRO A 172 8.21 0.25 14.10
C PRO A 172 6.80 -0.09 14.62
N LEU A 173 5.75 0.49 14.01
CA LEU A 173 4.36 0.26 14.41
C LEU A 173 3.79 -1.04 13.83
N VAL A 174 4.34 -1.52 12.72
CA VAL A 174 3.84 -2.74 12.07
C VAL A 174 4.10 -3.94 12.96
N THR A 175 3.08 -4.72 13.25
CA THR A 175 3.22 -5.90 14.11
C THR A 175 3.58 -7.14 13.30
N LYS A 176 4.15 -8.13 13.96
CA LYS A 176 4.54 -9.40 13.33
C LYS A 176 3.39 -10.02 12.51
N ASP A 177 3.72 -10.60 11.38
CA ASP A 177 2.83 -11.18 10.38
C ASP A 177 1.93 -10.18 9.64
N CYS A 178 1.91 -8.90 10.02
CA CYS A 178 1.29 -7.83 9.25
C CYS A 178 2.22 -7.28 8.16
N TYR A 179 1.75 -6.32 7.40
CA TYR A 179 2.48 -5.77 6.26
C TYR A 179 2.72 -4.26 6.41
N LEU A 180 3.88 -3.85 5.91
CA LEU A 180 4.19 -2.49 5.53
C LEU A 180 4.14 -2.43 4.01
N VAL A 181 3.17 -1.72 3.44
CA VAL A 181 3.01 -1.58 1.99
C VAL A 181 3.51 -0.21 1.58
N VAL A 182 4.47 -0.18 0.66
CA VAL A 182 5.04 1.06 0.12
C VAL A 182 4.59 1.20 -1.33
N CYS A 183 3.70 2.13 -1.58
CA CYS A 183 3.15 2.42 -2.90
C CYS A 183 4.15 3.15 -3.81
N ASP A 184 3.86 3.19 -5.09
CA ASP A 184 4.61 3.90 -6.15
C ASP A 184 6.10 3.51 -6.32
N THR A 185 6.50 2.34 -5.80
CA THR A 185 7.81 1.75 -6.13
C THR A 185 7.94 1.44 -7.63
N LEU A 186 6.82 1.33 -8.35
CA LEU A 186 6.75 1.19 -9.80
C LEU A 186 7.50 2.30 -10.55
N ILE A 187 7.64 3.49 -9.96
CA ILE A 187 8.34 4.63 -10.56
C ILE A 187 9.76 4.25 -11.00
N GLU A 188 10.46 3.40 -10.25
CA GLU A 188 11.82 2.95 -10.61
C GLU A 188 11.86 2.13 -11.90
N GLN A 189 10.76 1.47 -12.27
CA GLN A 189 10.66 0.66 -13.49
C GLN A 189 10.21 1.47 -14.71
N MET A 190 9.77 2.72 -14.50
CA MET A 190 9.35 3.60 -15.58
C MET A 190 10.54 4.29 -16.25
N PRO A 191 10.41 4.73 -17.51
CA PRO A 191 11.43 5.52 -18.16
C PRO A 191 11.75 6.80 -17.39
N ALA A 192 13.01 7.18 -17.31
CA ALA A 192 13.41 8.47 -16.73
C ALA A 192 12.71 9.64 -17.46
N GLY A 193 12.26 10.63 -16.70
CA GLY A 193 11.48 11.77 -17.22
C GLY A 193 9.98 11.48 -17.38
N SER A 194 9.48 10.36 -16.85
CA SER A 194 8.04 10.05 -16.87
C SER A 194 7.19 11.03 -16.05
N PHE A 195 7.81 11.75 -15.10
CA PHE A 195 7.14 12.67 -14.17
C PHE A 195 7.75 14.08 -14.21
N PRO A 196 7.67 14.82 -15.34
CA PRO A 196 8.41 16.08 -15.54
C PRO A 196 8.02 17.18 -14.55
N ASP A 197 6.81 17.14 -13.99
CA ASP A 197 6.27 18.14 -13.05
C ASP A 197 6.31 17.67 -11.58
N ARG A 198 7.08 16.61 -11.31
CA ARG A 198 7.17 16.02 -9.96
C ARG A 198 8.61 16.00 -9.45
N PRO A 199 8.81 16.05 -8.12
CA PRO A 199 10.16 15.99 -7.54
C PRO A 199 10.76 14.57 -7.53
N TRP A 200 9.98 13.55 -7.88
CA TRP A 200 10.41 12.15 -7.96
C TRP A 200 10.54 11.68 -9.40
N ASP A 201 11.45 10.76 -9.62
CA ASP A 201 11.69 10.08 -10.88
C ASP A 201 12.54 8.83 -10.62
N LYS A 202 12.97 8.15 -11.68
CA LYS A 202 13.92 7.05 -11.58
C LYS A 202 15.17 7.46 -10.79
N GLY A 203 15.55 6.66 -9.78
CA GLY A 203 16.65 6.93 -8.87
C GLY A 203 16.32 7.84 -7.67
N ASN A 204 15.12 8.44 -7.63
CA ASN A 204 14.62 9.24 -6.50
C ASN A 204 13.14 8.95 -6.28
N ASN A 205 12.82 7.82 -5.69
CA ASN A 205 11.44 7.33 -5.57
C ASN A 205 11.30 6.31 -4.41
N PRO A 206 10.07 5.80 -4.14
CA PRO A 206 9.84 4.87 -3.05
C PRO A 206 10.65 3.57 -3.13
N ALA A 207 10.93 3.03 -4.34
CA ALA A 207 11.73 1.80 -4.46
C ALA A 207 13.15 2.00 -3.93
N THR A 208 13.77 3.15 -4.22
CA THR A 208 15.13 3.46 -3.71
C THR A 208 15.14 3.65 -2.20
N ALA A 209 14.04 4.16 -1.60
CA ALA A 209 13.88 4.27 -0.16
C ALA A 209 13.70 2.89 0.50
N VAL A 210 12.89 2.01 -0.11
CA VAL A 210 12.74 0.61 0.34
C VAL A 210 14.08 -0.11 0.31
N GLU A 211 14.87 0.01 -0.76
CA GLU A 211 16.19 -0.58 -0.86
C GLU A 211 17.11 -0.11 0.27
N ALA A 212 17.16 1.20 0.53
CA ALA A 212 17.98 1.78 1.61
C ALA A 212 17.50 1.25 2.99
N PHE A 213 16.20 1.25 3.26
CA PHE A 213 15.62 0.76 4.51
C PHE A 213 15.91 -0.73 4.73
N MET A 214 15.66 -1.57 3.73
CA MET A 214 15.90 -3.02 3.81
C MET A 214 17.38 -3.39 3.99
N SER A 215 18.30 -2.52 3.58
CA SER A 215 19.73 -2.75 3.82
C SER A 215 20.14 -2.63 5.31
N THR A 216 19.29 -2.01 6.14
CA THR A 216 19.55 -1.74 7.56
C THR A 216 18.56 -2.42 8.51
N SER A 217 17.50 -3.05 7.99
CA SER A 217 16.45 -3.70 8.77
C SER A 217 16.36 -5.18 8.39
N ASP A 218 16.45 -6.04 9.40
CA ASP A 218 16.22 -7.48 9.32
C ASP A 218 14.79 -7.89 9.75
N ARG A 219 13.95 -6.89 10.07
CA ARG A 219 12.60 -7.10 10.59
C ARG A 219 11.58 -7.41 9.50
N PHE A 220 11.88 -7.09 8.25
CA PHE A 220 10.96 -7.24 7.13
C PHE A 220 11.55 -8.12 6.02
N GLU A 221 10.67 -8.79 5.29
CA GLU A 221 10.97 -9.49 4.05
C GLU A 221 10.05 -9.01 2.92
N VAL A 222 10.59 -8.84 1.72
CA VAL A 222 9.77 -8.56 0.53
C VAL A 222 8.97 -9.80 0.17
N ASP A 223 7.64 -9.67 0.11
CA ASP A 223 6.77 -10.76 -0.36
C ASP A 223 6.78 -10.85 -1.89
N THR A 224 7.79 -11.52 -2.41
CA THR A 224 7.97 -11.71 -3.86
C THR A 224 6.88 -12.56 -4.51
N ALA A 225 6.09 -13.31 -3.72
CA ALA A 225 4.96 -14.08 -4.25
C ALA A 225 3.81 -13.18 -4.66
N ILE A 226 3.59 -12.06 -3.94
CA ILE A 226 2.61 -11.03 -4.34
C ILE A 226 3.03 -10.41 -5.68
N ASP A 227 4.27 -9.96 -5.82
CA ASP A 227 4.78 -9.39 -7.07
C ASP A 227 4.61 -10.36 -8.25
N ALA A 228 4.99 -11.62 -8.04
CA ALA A 228 4.87 -12.67 -9.04
C ALA A 228 3.41 -12.93 -9.43
N LYS A 229 2.49 -12.88 -8.48
CA LYS A 229 1.06 -13.09 -8.70
C LYS A 229 0.43 -11.92 -9.47
N LEU A 230 0.76 -10.68 -9.09
CA LEU A 230 0.11 -9.49 -9.65
C LEU A 230 0.63 -9.13 -11.04
N GLN A 231 1.92 -9.29 -11.32
CA GLN A 231 2.62 -8.86 -12.54
C GLN A 231 2.54 -7.35 -12.81
N ILE A 232 1.43 -6.70 -12.43
CA ILE A 232 1.15 -5.27 -12.55
C ILE A 232 0.71 -4.77 -11.18
N SER A 233 1.46 -3.82 -10.64
CA SER A 233 1.24 -3.25 -9.31
C SER A 233 1.77 -1.84 -9.26
N VAL A 234 1.22 -0.98 -8.39
CA VAL A 234 1.86 0.30 -8.02
C VAL A 234 3.05 0.08 -7.09
N ALA A 235 3.10 -1.07 -6.41
CA ALA A 235 4.04 -1.38 -5.34
C ALA A 235 4.94 -2.61 -5.60
N PRO A 236 5.58 -2.77 -6.78
CA PRO A 236 6.47 -3.90 -7.01
C PRO A 236 7.68 -3.84 -6.05
N GLY A 237 7.88 -4.91 -5.26
CA GLY A 237 8.88 -4.95 -4.17
C GLY A 237 8.53 -4.12 -2.96
N GLY A 238 7.33 -3.51 -2.92
CA GLY A 238 6.84 -2.66 -1.82
C GLY A 238 5.91 -3.39 -0.83
N TYR A 239 5.60 -4.66 -1.04
CA TYR A 239 4.86 -5.47 -0.07
C TYR A 239 5.84 -6.11 0.93
N LEU A 240 6.05 -5.43 2.07
CA LEU A 240 7.01 -5.85 3.08
C LEU A 240 6.29 -6.56 4.22
N LYS A 241 6.53 -7.85 4.39
CA LYS A 241 5.97 -8.63 5.50
C LYS A 241 6.84 -8.48 6.74
N CYS A 242 6.22 -8.17 7.87
CA CYS A 242 6.90 -8.09 9.16
C CYS A 242 7.15 -9.50 9.73
N MET A 243 8.41 -9.85 9.97
CA MET A 243 8.83 -11.18 10.42
C MET A 243 9.08 -11.25 11.92
N ALA A 244 9.26 -10.10 12.59
CA ALA A 244 9.56 -10.01 14.02
C ALA A 244 8.90 -8.77 14.65
N ASP A 245 8.63 -8.83 15.96
CA ASP A 245 8.16 -7.68 16.76
C ASP A 245 9.31 -6.73 17.08
#